data_33cfea1a4ede3efa5369e85d36987b29
#
_entry.id   33cfea1a4ede3efa5369e85d36987b29
#
_cell.length_a   1.000
_cell.length_b   1.000
_cell.length_c   1.000
_cell.angle_alpha   90.00
_cell.angle_beta   90.00
_cell.angle_gamma   90.00
#
_symmetry.space_group_name_H-M   'P 1'
#
loop_
_entity.id
_entity.type
_entity.pdbx_description
1 polymer ?
#
loop_
_entity_poly.entity_id
_entity_poly.type
_entity_poly.pdbx_seq_one_letter_code
_entity_poly.pdbx_strand_id
1 'polypeptide(L)'
;MTRPQVPGEKPLYWIGSSLKDITRFPSDVQRSVGFALSAAQYGGKHPAAKPWKGEGPGILEVVKDYDGDTYRAIYTVRFVQAVYVSHVFQKKSPRGIETRQSDVAMVRERLKVAQRDYEERHG
;
A
#
# COMPACT_ATOMS: atom_id res chain seq x y z
N MET A 1 4.16 -10.72 16.69
CA MET A 1 3.24 -11.86 16.76
C MET A 1 2.54 -12.05 15.42
N THR A 2 2.60 -13.24 14.88
CA THR A 2 2.01 -13.51 13.58
C THR A 2 0.56 -13.95 13.74
N ARG A 3 -0.32 -13.32 12.99
CA ARG A 3 -1.71 -13.72 12.94
C ARG A 3 -1.84 -15.02 12.14
N PRO A 4 -2.66 -16.00 12.58
CA PRO A 4 -2.89 -17.19 11.76
C PRO A 4 -3.46 -16.82 10.40
N GLN A 5 -3.00 -17.53 9.38
CA GLN A 5 -3.50 -17.33 8.02
C GLN A 5 -4.91 -17.88 7.89
N VAL A 6 -5.85 -17.04 7.46
CA VAL A 6 -7.23 -17.45 7.18
C VAL A 6 -7.28 -18.04 5.77
N PRO A 7 -7.98 -19.16 5.55
CA PRO A 7 -8.10 -19.71 4.20
C PRO A 7 -8.61 -18.67 3.21
N GLY A 8 -7.93 -18.58 2.07
CA GLY A 8 -8.24 -17.61 1.03
C GLY A 8 -7.63 -16.23 1.23
N GLU A 9 -7.05 -15.98 2.40
CA GLU A 9 -6.38 -14.71 2.68
C GLU A 9 -4.92 -14.77 2.23
N LYS A 10 -4.54 -13.89 1.30
CA LYS A 10 -3.14 -13.78 0.89
C LYS A 10 -2.31 -13.13 1.99
N PRO A 11 -1.05 -13.53 2.15
CA PRO A 11 -0.18 -12.83 3.10
C PRO A 11 0.05 -11.39 2.69
N LEU A 12 0.28 -10.55 3.70
CA LEU A 12 0.54 -9.13 3.53
C LEU A 12 1.96 -8.83 3.98
N TYR A 13 2.74 -8.23 3.10
CA TYR A 13 4.12 -7.87 3.39
C TYR A 13 4.29 -6.35 3.27
N TRP A 14 5.11 -5.79 4.16
CA TRP A 14 5.39 -4.36 4.21
C TRP A 14 6.84 -4.14 3.80
N ILE A 15 7.03 -3.29 2.80
CA ILE A 15 8.37 -3.04 2.27
C ILE A 15 8.97 -1.80 2.94
N GLY A 16 10.25 -1.90 3.29
CA GLY A 16 10.98 -0.80 3.90
C GLY A 16 10.35 -0.34 5.20
N SER A 17 10.21 0.96 5.37
CA SER A 17 9.65 1.57 6.57
C SER A 17 8.13 1.67 6.56
N SER A 18 7.44 1.11 5.57
CA SER A 18 6.01 1.35 5.39
C SER A 18 5.16 0.96 6.60
N LEU A 19 5.46 -0.17 7.26
CA LEU A 19 4.74 -0.56 8.47
C LEU A 19 4.98 0.42 9.62
N LYS A 20 6.24 0.77 9.83
CA LYS A 20 6.59 1.74 10.87
C LYS A 20 5.92 3.08 10.59
N ASP A 21 5.91 3.50 9.35
CA ASP A 21 5.34 4.79 8.96
C ASP A 21 3.82 4.84 9.20
N ILE A 22 3.10 3.76 8.86
CA ILE A 22 1.65 3.76 9.04
C ILE A 22 1.24 3.79 10.51
N THR A 23 2.07 3.24 11.39
CA THR A 23 1.75 3.28 12.82
C THR A 23 1.73 4.69 13.40
N ARG A 24 2.31 5.65 12.68
CA ARG A 24 2.31 7.06 13.09
C ARG A 24 1.11 7.84 12.55
N PHE A 25 0.30 7.24 11.71
CA PHE A 25 -0.88 7.89 11.14
C PHE A 25 -2.02 7.85 12.14
N PRO A 26 -3.00 8.77 12.01
CA PRO A 26 -4.21 8.71 12.84
C PRO A 26 -4.90 7.36 12.71
N SER A 27 -5.54 6.92 13.79
CA SER A 27 -6.18 5.59 13.81
C SER A 27 -7.26 5.44 12.74
N ASP A 28 -7.99 6.51 12.41
CA ASP A 28 -8.98 6.46 11.33
C ASP A 28 -8.32 6.18 9.98
N VAL A 29 -7.15 6.76 9.74
CA VAL A 29 -6.39 6.51 8.52
C VAL A 29 -5.90 5.07 8.48
N GLN A 30 -5.34 4.58 9.60
CA GLN A 30 -4.89 3.20 9.70
C GLN A 30 -6.03 2.22 9.41
N ARG A 31 -7.21 2.52 9.94
CA ARG A 31 -8.39 1.66 9.73
C ARG A 31 -8.82 1.64 8.26
N SER A 32 -8.86 2.81 7.62
CA SER A 32 -9.22 2.90 6.20
C SER A 32 -8.25 2.12 5.32
N VAL A 33 -6.96 2.28 5.57
CA VAL A 33 -5.93 1.55 4.84
C VAL A 33 -6.05 0.04 5.11
N GLY A 34 -6.28 -0.32 6.37
CA GLY A 34 -6.45 -1.72 6.77
C GLY A 34 -7.61 -2.39 6.04
N PHE A 35 -8.74 -1.71 5.88
CA PHE A 35 -9.88 -2.25 5.14
C PHE A 35 -9.52 -2.49 3.67
N ALA A 36 -8.80 -1.55 3.06
CA ALA A 36 -8.41 -1.70 1.65
C ALA A 36 -7.44 -2.88 1.48
N LEU A 37 -6.48 -3.01 2.38
CA LEU A 37 -5.51 -4.11 2.33
C LEU A 37 -6.19 -5.46 2.58
N SER A 38 -7.13 -5.51 3.51
CA SER A 38 -7.89 -6.73 3.78
C SER A 38 -8.67 -7.17 2.54
N ALA A 39 -9.33 -6.23 1.85
CA ALA A 39 -10.04 -6.53 0.62
C ALA A 39 -9.08 -7.12 -0.43
N ALA A 40 -7.89 -6.53 -0.55
CA ALA A 40 -6.89 -7.01 -1.50
C ALA A 40 -6.40 -8.42 -1.14
N GLN A 41 -6.23 -8.71 0.14
CA GLN A 41 -5.80 -10.03 0.59
C GLN A 41 -6.79 -11.14 0.22
N TYR A 42 -8.07 -10.81 0.12
CA TYR A 42 -9.11 -11.75 -0.32
C TYR A 42 -9.40 -11.68 -1.83
N GLY A 43 -8.57 -10.96 -2.57
CA GLY A 43 -8.72 -10.87 -4.03
C GLY A 43 -9.71 -9.83 -4.51
N GLY A 44 -10.27 -9.04 -3.59
CA GLY A 44 -11.19 -7.97 -3.94
C GLY A 44 -10.52 -6.62 -4.07
N LYS A 45 -11.33 -5.59 -4.24
CA LYS A 45 -10.86 -4.22 -4.37
C LYS A 45 -11.77 -3.32 -3.54
N HIS A 46 -11.18 -2.56 -2.64
CA HIS A 46 -11.91 -1.58 -1.85
C HIS A 46 -12.39 -0.43 -2.75
N PRO A 47 -13.63 0.08 -2.54
CA PRO A 47 -14.15 1.17 -3.38
C PRO A 47 -13.28 2.44 -3.39
N ALA A 48 -12.54 2.70 -2.31
CA ALA A 48 -11.65 3.85 -2.24
C ALA A 48 -10.29 3.62 -2.92
N ALA A 49 -10.00 2.40 -3.35
CA ALA A 49 -8.75 2.10 -4.03
C ALA A 49 -8.85 2.49 -5.50
N LYS A 50 -7.79 3.13 -6.00
CA LYS A 50 -7.72 3.51 -7.41
C LYS A 50 -6.35 3.17 -7.96
N PRO A 51 -6.21 3.06 -9.30
CA PRO A 51 -4.91 2.73 -9.87
C PRO A 51 -3.88 3.81 -9.60
N TRP A 52 -2.67 3.37 -9.26
CA TRP A 52 -1.49 4.21 -9.24
C TRP A 52 -0.88 4.17 -10.64
N LYS A 53 -0.68 5.32 -11.25
CA LYS A 53 -0.21 5.42 -12.63
C LYS A 53 1.30 5.51 -12.70
N GLY A 54 1.86 4.94 -13.77
CA GLY A 54 3.28 5.07 -14.08
C GLY A 54 4.14 3.85 -13.79
N GLU A 55 3.61 2.86 -13.07
CA GLU A 55 4.40 1.67 -12.71
C GLU A 55 3.79 0.36 -13.25
N GLY A 56 2.85 0.46 -14.17
CA GLY A 56 2.19 -0.71 -14.72
C GLY A 56 0.94 -1.11 -13.96
N PRO A 57 0.27 -2.18 -14.41
CA PRO A 57 -0.99 -2.61 -13.80
C PRO A 57 -0.78 -3.26 -12.44
N GLY A 58 -1.84 -3.30 -11.65
CA GLY A 58 -1.83 -3.98 -10.36
C GLY A 58 -1.22 -3.18 -9.22
N ILE A 59 -0.97 -1.89 -9.43
CA ILE A 59 -0.51 -0.99 -8.37
C ILE A 59 -1.67 -0.08 -8.03
N LEU A 60 -2.04 -0.06 -6.75
CA LEU A 60 -3.20 0.68 -6.28
C LEU A 60 -2.83 1.69 -5.21
N GLU A 61 -3.65 2.75 -5.09
CA GLU A 61 -3.51 3.68 -3.98
C GLU A 61 -4.84 3.84 -3.26
N VAL A 62 -4.75 4.01 -1.95
CA VAL A 62 -5.86 4.42 -1.10
C VAL A 62 -5.55 5.80 -0.57
N VAL A 63 -6.48 6.72 -0.73
CA VAL A 63 -6.34 8.10 -0.26
C VAL A 63 -7.35 8.32 0.86
N LYS A 64 -6.90 8.86 1.97
CA LYS A 64 -7.78 9.18 3.10
C LYS A 64 -7.46 10.58 3.60
N ASP A 65 -8.47 11.44 3.59
CA ASP A 65 -8.37 12.77 4.17
C ASP A 65 -8.73 12.68 5.65
N TYR A 66 -7.97 13.38 6.47
CA TYR A 66 -8.21 13.43 7.90
C TYR A 66 -7.67 14.74 8.47
N ASP A 67 -8.54 15.51 9.10
CA ASP A 67 -8.18 16.74 9.82
C ASP A 67 -7.34 17.71 8.96
N GLY A 68 -7.73 17.90 7.70
CA GLY A 68 -7.06 18.81 6.78
C GLY A 68 -5.84 18.25 6.07
N ASP A 69 -5.41 17.06 6.43
CA ASP A 69 -4.28 16.40 5.79
C ASP A 69 -4.75 15.25 4.92
N THR A 70 -3.94 14.90 3.92
CA THR A 70 -4.21 13.78 3.03
C THR A 70 -3.15 12.71 3.23
N TYR A 71 -3.61 11.48 3.44
CA TYR A 71 -2.75 10.31 3.64
C TYR A 71 -2.94 9.35 2.49
N ARG A 72 -1.85 8.74 2.04
CA ARG A 72 -1.88 7.79 0.93
C ARG A 72 -1.13 6.52 1.29
N ALA A 73 -1.66 5.39 0.82
CA ALA A 73 -1.00 4.09 0.92
C ALA A 73 -0.96 3.48 -0.48
N ILE A 74 0.23 3.05 -0.89
CA ILE A 74 0.46 2.43 -2.19
C ILE A 74 0.77 0.96 -1.97
N TYR A 75 0.01 0.09 -2.65
CA TYR A 75 0.19 -1.35 -2.52
C TYR A 75 0.00 -2.03 -3.87
N THR A 76 0.50 -3.26 -3.98
CA THR A 76 0.40 -4.00 -5.24
C THR A 76 -0.35 -5.30 -5.06
N VAL A 77 -1.20 -5.59 -6.04
CA VAL A 77 -1.94 -6.84 -6.15
C VAL A 77 -1.53 -7.62 -7.41
N ARG A 78 -0.44 -7.21 -8.05
CA ARG A 78 0.02 -7.88 -9.28
C ARG A 78 0.53 -9.29 -9.03
N PHE A 79 0.91 -9.59 -7.80
CA PHE A 79 1.41 -10.92 -7.45
C PHE A 79 0.24 -11.82 -7.03
N VAL A 80 0.22 -13.03 -7.57
CA VAL A 80 -0.91 -13.94 -7.36
C VAL A 80 -1.06 -14.35 -5.90
N GLN A 81 0.05 -14.53 -5.19
CA GLN A 81 0.04 -15.15 -3.87
C GLN A 81 0.33 -14.19 -2.71
N ALA A 82 0.43 -12.90 -2.95
CA ALA A 82 0.78 -11.96 -1.89
C ALA A 82 0.37 -10.54 -2.22
N VAL A 83 0.13 -9.75 -1.18
CA VAL A 83 -0.10 -8.30 -1.29
C VAL A 83 1.09 -7.61 -0.64
N TYR A 84 1.66 -6.62 -1.31
CA TYR A 84 2.80 -5.87 -0.78
C TYR A 84 2.44 -4.39 -0.63
N VAL A 85 2.72 -3.83 0.53
CA VAL A 85 2.61 -2.39 0.75
C VAL A 85 3.97 -1.78 0.47
N SER A 86 4.06 -0.94 -0.56
CA SER A 86 5.33 -0.34 -0.95
C SER A 86 5.62 0.96 -0.23
N HIS A 87 4.61 1.81 -0.04
CA HIS A 87 4.88 3.13 0.53
C HIS A 87 3.60 3.71 1.15
N VAL A 88 3.74 4.35 2.30
CA VAL A 88 2.67 5.13 2.90
C VAL A 88 3.25 6.51 3.22
N PHE A 89 2.47 7.55 2.98
CA PHE A 89 2.96 8.91 3.18
C PHE A 89 1.83 9.89 3.42
N GLN A 90 2.15 10.99 4.06
CA GLN A 90 1.25 12.10 4.28
C GLN A 90 1.57 13.21 3.30
N LYS A 91 0.55 13.70 2.63
CA LYS A 91 0.70 14.83 1.73
C LYS A 91 0.20 16.08 2.47
N LYS A 92 1.12 17.01 2.72
CA LYS A 92 0.80 18.20 3.52
C LYS A 92 0.39 19.41 2.72
N SER A 93 0.57 19.40 1.41
CA SER A 93 0.26 20.57 0.60
C SER A 93 -1.21 20.58 0.23
N PRO A 94 -1.98 21.60 0.64
CA PRO A 94 -3.39 21.68 0.26
C PRO A 94 -3.60 22.00 -1.22
N ARG A 95 -2.57 22.46 -1.92
CA ARG A 95 -2.64 22.79 -3.33
C ARG A 95 -2.10 21.71 -4.25
N GLY A 96 -1.49 20.70 -3.67
CA GLY A 96 -0.79 19.72 -4.47
C GLY A 96 -1.69 18.56 -4.83
N ILE A 97 -2.16 18.53 -6.05
CA ILE A 97 -2.70 17.31 -6.62
C ILE A 97 -1.56 16.41 -7.10
N GLU A 98 -0.35 16.97 -7.23
CA GLU A 98 0.81 16.21 -7.68
C GLU A 98 1.53 15.51 -6.51
N THR A 99 1.84 14.26 -6.71
CA THR A 99 2.66 13.50 -5.78
C THR A 99 4.12 13.95 -5.91
N ARG A 100 4.81 14.09 -4.79
CA ARG A 100 6.23 14.47 -4.80
C ARG A 100 7.05 13.44 -5.55
N GLN A 101 8.06 13.91 -6.27
CA GLN A 101 8.97 13.03 -6.99
C GLN A 101 9.68 12.05 -6.07
N SER A 102 9.98 12.45 -4.83
CA SER A 102 10.58 11.56 -3.85
C SER A 102 9.67 10.40 -3.49
N ASP A 103 8.35 10.63 -3.41
CA ASP A 103 7.40 9.56 -3.14
C ASP A 103 7.24 8.63 -4.34
N VAL A 104 7.22 9.20 -5.54
CA VAL A 104 7.17 8.42 -6.78
C VAL A 104 8.41 7.51 -6.88
N ALA A 105 9.58 8.07 -6.61
CA ALA A 105 10.83 7.30 -6.65
C ALA A 105 10.83 6.19 -5.60
N MET A 106 10.31 6.47 -4.41
CA MET A 106 10.22 5.48 -3.34
C MET A 106 9.32 4.32 -3.74
N VAL A 107 8.15 4.62 -4.33
CA VAL A 107 7.25 3.58 -4.82
C VAL A 107 7.96 2.70 -5.84
N ARG A 108 8.64 3.32 -6.80
CA ARG A 108 9.34 2.58 -7.85
C ARG A 108 10.42 1.66 -7.29
N GLU A 109 11.25 2.17 -6.39
CA GLU A 109 12.31 1.37 -5.78
C GLU A 109 11.75 0.22 -4.95
N ARG A 110 10.71 0.48 -4.18
CA ARG A 110 10.13 -0.53 -3.32
C ARG A 110 9.35 -1.59 -4.08
N LEU A 111 8.84 -1.26 -5.27
CA LEU A 111 8.26 -2.27 -6.15
C LEU A 111 9.31 -3.27 -6.63
N LYS A 112 10.53 -2.82 -6.89
CA LYS A 112 11.64 -3.71 -7.23
C LYS A 112 11.98 -4.63 -6.07
N VAL A 113 11.98 -4.09 -4.86
CA VAL A 113 12.22 -4.89 -3.65
C VAL A 113 11.11 -5.94 -3.49
N ALA A 114 9.87 -5.53 -3.67
CA ALA A 114 8.72 -6.45 -3.58
C ALA A 114 8.84 -7.57 -4.61
N GLN A 115 9.22 -7.25 -5.85
CA GLN A 115 9.40 -8.23 -6.91
C GLN A 115 10.45 -9.27 -6.52
N ARG A 116 11.59 -8.84 -6.01
CA ARG A 116 12.65 -9.74 -5.58
C ARG A 116 12.21 -10.60 -4.41
N ASP A 117 11.53 -9.99 -3.42
CA ASP A 117 11.04 -10.73 -2.27
C ASP A 117 10.04 -11.81 -2.70
N TYR A 118 9.13 -11.46 -3.59
CA TYR A 118 8.14 -12.41 -4.09
C TYR A 118 8.80 -13.58 -4.83
N GLU A 119 9.78 -13.29 -5.67
CA GLU A 119 10.51 -14.33 -6.39
C GLU A 119 11.25 -15.26 -5.44
N GLU A 120 11.87 -14.72 -4.39
CA GLU A 120 12.56 -15.53 -3.40
C GLU A 120 11.61 -16.45 -2.64
N ARG A 121 10.38 -15.98 -2.37
CA ARG A 121 9.40 -16.77 -1.63
C ARG A 121 8.67 -17.80 -2.47
N HIS A 122 8.49 -17.53 -3.76
CA HIS A 122 7.61 -18.31 -4.64
C HIS A 122 8.28 -18.78 -5.92
N GLY A 123 9.47 -18.35 -6.14
CA GLY A 123 10.24 -18.74 -7.30
C GLY A 123 11.08 -19.95 -7.03
#